data_c88c366b21777a479473773987bf787d
#
_entry.id   c88c366b21777a479473773987bf787d
#
_cell.length_a   1.000
_cell.length_b   1.000
_cell.length_c   1.000
_cell.angle_alpha   90.00
_cell.angle_beta   90.00
_cell.angle_gamma   90.00
#
_symmetry.space_group_name_H-M   'P 1'
#
loop_
_entity.id
_entity.type
_entity.pdbx_description
1 polymer ?
#
loop_
_entity_poly.entity_id
_entity_poly.type
_entity_poly.pdbx_seq_one_letter_code
_entity_poly.pdbx_strand_id
1 'polypeptide(L)'
;IGGVMESGKKHDGRAPDYDDWEMNGDILFWHPVLGCAMEISSMGIRVSPESLDRQLRIAGCDNRRELPFHKMLLAGELPLTIGGGIGQSRLCMLLLGKAHIGEVQSSIWDEETHRVFKEAGITLL
;
A
#
# COMPACT_ATOMS: atom_id res chain seq x y z
N ILE A 1 -1.38 -12.02 -5.78
CA ILE A 1 -0.03 -12.51 -5.42
C ILE A 1 0.42 -13.49 -6.48
N GLY A 2 1.70 -13.39 -6.85
CA GLY A 2 2.28 -14.21 -7.89
C GLY A 2 1.96 -13.78 -9.31
N GLY A 3 1.15 -12.75 -9.52
CA GLY A 3 0.99 -12.10 -10.81
C GLY A 3 2.33 -11.52 -11.27
N VAL A 4 2.56 -11.56 -12.58
CA VAL A 4 3.75 -10.99 -13.19
C VAL A 4 3.34 -9.70 -13.89
N MET A 5 4.00 -8.60 -13.57
CA MET A 5 3.80 -7.31 -14.24
C MET A 5 4.31 -7.38 -15.69
N GLU A 6 3.89 -6.46 -16.53
CA GLU A 6 4.37 -6.33 -17.91
C GLU A 6 5.91 -6.26 -17.99
N SER A 7 6.56 -5.71 -16.96
CA SER A 7 8.01 -5.68 -16.80
C SER A 7 8.68 -7.03 -16.53
N GLY A 8 7.91 -8.11 -16.40
CA GLY A 8 8.40 -9.45 -16.03
C GLY A 8 8.73 -9.62 -14.52
N LYS A 9 8.56 -8.59 -13.72
CA LYS A 9 8.74 -8.69 -12.26
C LYS A 9 7.47 -9.20 -11.59
N LYS A 10 7.63 -9.97 -10.52
CA LYS A 10 6.49 -10.35 -9.69
C LYS A 10 5.93 -9.12 -8.99
N HIS A 11 4.60 -9.03 -8.91
CA HIS A 11 3.93 -8.05 -8.06
C HIS A 11 4.26 -8.34 -6.60
N ASP A 12 4.39 -7.27 -5.80
CA ASP A 12 4.65 -7.40 -4.37
C ASP A 12 3.57 -8.25 -3.70
N GLY A 13 4.03 -9.11 -2.79
CA GLY A 13 3.13 -9.96 -2.02
C GLY A 13 2.34 -9.13 -1.02
N ARG A 14 1.01 -9.27 -1.04
CA ARG A 14 0.15 -8.74 0.01
C ARG A 14 -0.05 -9.77 1.12
N ALA A 15 -0.31 -9.31 2.35
CA ALA A 15 -0.67 -10.18 3.45
C ALA A 15 -1.88 -11.06 3.08
N PRO A 16 -1.86 -12.38 3.37
CA PRO A 16 -2.92 -13.30 2.96
C PRO A 16 -4.25 -13.08 3.69
N ASP A 17 -4.24 -12.30 4.74
CA ASP A 17 -5.33 -12.08 5.68
C ASP A 17 -5.86 -10.63 5.65
N TYR A 18 -5.63 -9.91 4.56
CA TYR A 18 -6.05 -8.52 4.41
C TYR A 18 -6.97 -8.33 3.20
N ASP A 19 -6.43 -8.17 2.00
CA ASP A 19 -7.20 -8.04 0.77
C ASP A 19 -7.33 -9.37 0.03
N ASP A 20 -8.46 -9.57 -0.64
CA ASP A 20 -8.57 -10.60 -1.66
C ASP A 20 -7.61 -10.26 -2.80
N TRP A 21 -6.70 -11.17 -3.11
CA TRP A 21 -5.63 -10.94 -4.10
C TRP A 21 -6.12 -10.79 -5.54
N GLU A 22 -7.32 -11.25 -5.82
CA GLU A 22 -7.95 -11.14 -7.13
C GLU A 22 -8.84 -9.89 -7.26
N MET A 23 -9.14 -9.24 -6.13
CA MET A 23 -10.07 -8.10 -6.06
C MET A 23 -9.48 -6.89 -5.32
N ASN A 24 -8.23 -6.58 -5.62
CA ASN A 24 -7.55 -5.38 -5.14
C ASN A 24 -6.94 -4.59 -6.30
N GLY A 25 -6.65 -3.33 -6.05
CA GLY A 25 -6.03 -2.46 -7.04
C GLY A 25 -5.43 -1.23 -6.40
N ASP A 26 -4.55 -0.59 -7.17
CA ASP A 26 -3.89 0.63 -6.77
C ASP A 26 -4.24 1.74 -7.75
N ILE A 27 -4.42 2.96 -7.25
CA ILE A 27 -4.65 4.16 -8.06
C ILE A 27 -3.32 4.89 -8.18
N LEU A 28 -2.84 4.99 -9.41
CA LEU A 28 -1.62 5.70 -9.75
C LEU A 28 -1.95 6.99 -10.50
N PHE A 29 -1.27 8.07 -10.12
CA PHE A 29 -1.31 9.33 -10.83
C PHE A 29 0.07 9.68 -11.38
N TRP A 30 0.09 10.33 -12.53
CA TRP A 30 1.33 10.92 -13.03
C TRP A 30 1.70 12.14 -12.20
N HIS A 31 2.90 12.12 -11.60
CA HIS A 31 3.42 13.28 -10.86
C HIS A 31 4.30 14.12 -11.76
N PRO A 32 3.84 15.31 -12.18
CA PRO A 32 4.53 16.09 -13.22
C PRO A 32 5.91 16.60 -12.77
N VAL A 33 6.08 16.92 -11.49
CA VAL A 33 7.36 17.43 -10.96
C VAL A 33 8.42 16.32 -10.93
N LEU A 34 8.01 15.09 -10.56
CA LEU A 34 8.93 13.96 -10.48
C LEU A 34 9.07 13.21 -11.81
N GLY A 35 8.17 13.46 -12.77
CA GLY A 35 8.18 12.76 -14.06
C GLY A 35 7.94 11.25 -13.94
N CYS A 36 7.15 10.81 -12.95
CA CYS A 36 6.90 9.39 -12.71
C CYS A 36 5.47 9.13 -12.25
N ALA A 37 5.04 7.87 -12.33
CA ALA A 37 3.80 7.41 -11.74
C ALA A 37 3.96 7.30 -10.21
N MET A 38 2.99 7.83 -9.47
CA MET A 38 2.93 7.80 -8.02
C MET A 38 1.65 7.11 -7.57
N GLU A 39 1.79 6.07 -6.76
CA GLU A 39 0.66 5.42 -6.11
C GLU A 39 0.09 6.35 -5.02
N ILE A 40 -1.18 6.68 -5.14
CA ILE A 40 -1.91 7.54 -4.20
C ILE A 40 -2.80 6.73 -3.26
N SER A 41 -3.39 5.66 -3.78
CA SER A 41 -4.35 4.85 -3.01
C SER A 41 -4.17 3.39 -3.36
N SER A 42 -4.30 2.55 -2.36
CA SER A 42 -4.44 1.11 -2.50
C SER A 42 -5.76 0.69 -1.87
N MET A 43 -6.55 -0.12 -2.58
CA MET A 43 -7.88 -0.53 -2.14
C MET A 43 -8.21 -1.94 -2.58
N GLY A 44 -9.17 -2.57 -1.90
CA GLY A 44 -9.63 -3.90 -2.26
C GLY A 44 -10.85 -4.34 -1.48
N ILE A 45 -11.46 -5.39 -1.98
CA ILE A 45 -12.38 -6.21 -1.21
C ILE A 45 -11.55 -6.97 -0.19
N ARG A 46 -11.95 -6.92 1.08
CA ARG A 46 -11.27 -7.68 2.14
C ARG A 46 -11.56 -9.17 1.97
N VAL A 47 -10.69 -9.99 2.52
CA VAL A 47 -10.82 -11.44 2.42
C VAL A 47 -12.20 -11.92 2.90
N SER A 48 -12.81 -12.82 2.11
CA SER A 48 -13.95 -13.66 2.52
C SER A 48 -13.44 -14.91 3.23
N PRO A 49 -14.32 -15.73 3.84
CA PRO A 49 -13.93 -17.04 4.36
C PRO A 49 -13.19 -17.89 3.32
N GLU A 50 -13.68 -17.90 2.07
CA GLU A 50 -13.13 -18.71 0.98
C GLU A 50 -11.77 -18.18 0.51
N SER A 51 -11.66 -16.86 0.31
CA SER A 51 -10.40 -16.27 -0.14
C SER A 51 -9.34 -16.31 0.97
N LEU A 52 -9.71 -16.11 2.23
CA LEU A 52 -8.81 -16.29 3.36
C LEU A 52 -8.26 -17.72 3.44
N ASP A 53 -9.15 -18.73 3.36
CA ASP A 53 -8.75 -20.13 3.36
C ASP A 53 -7.74 -20.45 2.25
N ARG A 54 -8.04 -20.01 1.04
CA ARG A 54 -7.16 -20.19 -0.13
C ARG A 54 -5.82 -19.48 0.04
N GLN A 55 -5.85 -18.21 0.47
CA GLN A 55 -4.65 -17.38 0.57
C GLN A 55 -3.72 -17.80 1.68
N LEU A 56 -4.23 -18.27 2.83
CA LEU A 56 -3.41 -18.82 3.89
C LEU A 56 -2.64 -20.06 3.44
N ARG A 57 -3.27 -20.95 2.67
CA ARG A 57 -2.61 -22.13 2.10
C ARG A 57 -1.51 -21.74 1.12
N ILE A 58 -1.80 -20.83 0.19
CA ILE A 58 -0.83 -20.36 -0.81
C ILE A 58 0.38 -19.68 -0.15
N ALA A 59 0.15 -18.92 0.91
CA ALA A 59 1.20 -18.24 1.67
C ALA A 59 1.94 -19.14 2.66
N GLY A 60 1.49 -20.39 2.87
CA GLY A 60 2.07 -21.28 3.89
C GLY A 60 1.87 -20.79 5.32
N CYS A 61 0.77 -20.05 5.57
CA CYS A 61 0.44 -19.43 6.86
C CYS A 61 -0.75 -20.11 7.56
N ASP A 62 -0.93 -21.41 7.39
CA ASP A 62 -2.07 -22.16 7.95
C ASP A 62 -2.18 -22.07 9.48
N ASN A 63 -1.08 -21.88 10.16
CA ASN A 63 -1.04 -21.67 11.62
C ASN A 63 -1.85 -20.42 12.06
N ARG A 64 -2.05 -19.42 11.18
CA ARG A 64 -2.85 -18.24 11.50
C ARG A 64 -4.35 -18.52 11.65
N ARG A 65 -4.85 -19.66 11.17
CA ARG A 65 -6.25 -20.08 11.33
C ARG A 65 -6.70 -20.11 12.78
N GLU A 66 -5.75 -20.33 13.70
CA GLU A 66 -6.00 -20.38 15.14
C GLU A 66 -6.17 -18.99 15.79
N LEU A 67 -5.83 -17.91 15.08
CA LEU A 67 -5.98 -16.55 15.60
C LEU A 67 -7.46 -16.14 15.65
N PRO A 68 -7.87 -15.30 16.61
CA PRO A 68 -9.28 -14.96 16.82
C PRO A 68 -9.99 -14.42 15.57
N PHE A 69 -9.40 -13.44 14.89
CA PHE A 69 -9.96 -12.88 13.67
C PHE A 69 -10.18 -13.94 12.57
N HIS A 70 -9.17 -14.78 12.34
CA HIS A 70 -9.22 -15.82 11.31
C HIS A 70 -10.31 -16.86 11.61
N LYS A 71 -10.42 -17.30 12.86
CA LYS A 71 -11.49 -18.22 13.30
C LYS A 71 -12.87 -17.65 13.04
N MET A 72 -13.10 -16.42 13.47
CA MET A 72 -14.41 -15.76 13.30
C MET A 72 -14.76 -15.54 11.83
N LEU A 73 -13.77 -15.14 11.02
CA LEU A 73 -14.01 -14.94 9.59
C LEU A 73 -14.28 -16.27 8.88
N LEU A 74 -13.48 -17.30 9.13
CA LEU A 74 -13.67 -18.63 8.55
C LEU A 74 -14.98 -19.28 8.97
N ALA A 75 -15.49 -18.98 10.17
CA ALA A 75 -16.80 -19.39 10.64
C ALA A 75 -17.97 -18.58 10.06
N GLY A 76 -17.70 -17.53 9.29
CA GLY A 76 -18.73 -16.65 8.74
C GLY A 76 -19.40 -15.74 9.77
N GLU A 77 -18.74 -15.50 10.90
CA GLU A 77 -19.27 -14.66 11.99
C GLU A 77 -19.00 -13.17 11.77
N LEU A 78 -18.12 -12.82 10.81
CA LEU A 78 -17.77 -11.43 10.51
C LEU A 78 -18.42 -10.96 9.21
N PRO A 79 -18.80 -9.66 9.11
CA PRO A 79 -19.34 -9.12 7.87
C PRO A 79 -18.26 -9.04 6.79
N LEU A 80 -18.67 -9.19 5.54
CA LEU A 80 -17.82 -8.88 4.40
C LEU A 80 -17.60 -7.37 4.29
N THR A 81 -16.39 -6.96 3.99
CA THR A 81 -16.00 -5.55 3.96
C THR A 81 -15.16 -5.21 2.74
N ILE A 82 -15.15 -3.93 2.40
CA ILE A 82 -14.21 -3.31 1.46
C ILE A 82 -13.41 -2.26 2.21
N GLY A 83 -12.27 -1.89 1.68
CA GLY A 83 -11.51 -0.81 2.27
C GLY A 83 -10.37 -0.34 1.39
N GLY A 84 -9.86 0.82 1.73
CA GLY A 84 -8.73 1.42 1.04
C GLY A 84 -8.02 2.43 1.93
N GLY A 85 -6.78 2.72 1.57
CA GLY A 85 -6.00 3.76 2.19
C GLY A 85 -5.56 4.79 1.15
N ILE A 86 -5.67 6.06 1.48
CA ILE A 86 -5.11 7.14 0.67
C ILE A 86 -3.82 7.60 1.34
N GLY A 87 -2.73 7.63 0.58
CA GLY A 87 -1.45 8.17 1.03
C GLY A 87 -1.55 9.69 1.20
N GLN A 88 -1.83 10.16 2.41
CA GLN A 88 -2.07 11.58 2.68
C GLN A 88 -0.91 12.46 2.21
N SER A 89 0.31 12.14 2.59
CA SER A 89 1.49 12.93 2.19
C SER A 89 1.74 12.86 0.68
N ARG A 90 1.55 11.70 0.05
CA ARG A 90 1.65 11.56 -1.41
C ARG A 90 0.59 12.39 -2.13
N LEU A 91 -0.64 12.40 -1.63
CA LEU A 91 -1.71 13.24 -2.18
C LEU A 91 -1.37 14.73 -2.04
N CYS A 92 -0.84 15.15 -0.88
CA CYS A 92 -0.37 16.53 -0.68
C CYS A 92 0.77 16.88 -1.64
N MET A 93 1.76 16.00 -1.82
CA MET A 93 2.83 16.22 -2.81
C MET A 93 2.28 16.43 -4.21
N LEU A 94 1.35 15.58 -4.64
CA LEU A 94 0.75 15.66 -5.98
C LEU A 94 -0.01 16.98 -6.16
N LEU A 95 -0.90 17.32 -5.22
CA LEU A 95 -1.77 18.51 -5.32
C LEU A 95 -1.01 19.82 -5.18
N LEU A 96 0.07 19.85 -4.39
CA LEU A 96 0.89 21.03 -4.17
C LEU A 96 2.12 21.11 -5.10
N GLY A 97 2.29 20.12 -5.98
CA GLY A 97 3.44 20.06 -6.89
C GLY A 97 4.78 20.01 -6.17
N LYS A 98 4.89 19.18 -5.15
CA LYS A 98 6.09 19.06 -4.31
C LYS A 98 7.00 17.92 -4.76
N ALA A 99 8.30 18.16 -4.71
CA ALA A 99 9.31 17.18 -5.15
C ALA A 99 9.68 16.15 -4.08
N HIS A 100 9.47 16.45 -2.81
CA HIS A 100 9.86 15.58 -1.72
C HIS A 100 8.79 15.54 -0.62
N ILE A 101 8.65 14.36 0.01
CA ILE A 101 7.66 14.14 1.07
C ILE A 101 7.91 15.04 2.30
N GLY A 102 9.16 15.39 2.57
CA GLY A 102 9.54 16.30 3.65
C GLY A 102 9.03 17.73 3.49
N GLU A 103 8.54 18.14 2.31
CA GLU A 103 7.89 19.43 2.10
C GLU A 103 6.43 19.45 2.60
N VAL A 104 5.84 18.29 2.87
CA VAL A 104 4.43 18.12 3.26
C VAL A 104 4.24 17.31 4.54
N GLN A 105 5.33 16.72 5.04
CA GLN A 105 5.32 15.90 6.24
C GLN A 105 6.60 16.17 7.06
N SER A 106 6.44 16.58 8.30
CA SER A 106 7.56 16.72 9.23
C SER A 106 8.17 15.36 9.56
N SER A 107 9.50 15.28 9.52
CA SER A 107 10.25 14.06 9.85
C SER A 107 11.69 14.43 10.26
N ILE A 108 12.45 13.44 10.69
CA ILE A 108 13.88 13.59 10.99
C ILE A 108 14.64 13.20 9.73
N TRP A 109 15.39 14.16 9.20
CA TRP A 109 16.24 13.97 8.01
C TRP A 109 17.70 14.10 8.43
N ASP A 110 18.60 13.38 7.75
CA ASP A 110 20.03 13.51 7.98
C ASP A 110 20.58 14.85 7.42
N GLU A 111 21.78 15.20 7.86
CA GLU A 111 22.41 16.46 7.49
C GLU A 111 22.67 16.59 5.97
N GLU A 112 22.97 15.48 5.30
CA GLU A 112 23.21 15.46 3.87
C GLU A 112 21.91 15.76 3.11
N THR A 113 20.80 15.16 3.53
CA THR A 113 19.48 15.45 2.97
C THR A 113 19.14 16.93 3.14
N HIS A 114 19.31 17.50 4.33
CA HIS A 114 19.07 18.94 4.56
C HIS A 114 19.96 19.81 3.66
N ARG A 115 21.22 19.47 3.48
CA ARG A 115 22.16 20.19 2.62
C ARG A 115 21.70 20.19 1.16
N VAL A 116 21.44 19.00 0.60
CA VAL A 116 21.03 18.82 -0.80
C VAL A 116 19.72 19.56 -1.08
N PHE A 117 18.74 19.45 -0.23
CA PHE A 117 17.44 20.12 -0.44
C PHE A 117 17.55 21.63 -0.30
N LYS A 118 18.35 22.13 0.64
CA LYS A 118 18.63 23.56 0.79
C LYS A 118 19.32 24.13 -0.48
N GLU A 119 20.29 23.44 -1.03
CA GLU A 119 20.96 23.83 -2.29
C GLU A 119 19.98 23.83 -3.47
N ALA A 120 19.01 22.91 -3.48
CA ALA A 120 17.96 22.87 -4.50
C ALA A 120 16.82 23.88 -4.25
N GLY A 121 16.88 24.69 -3.19
CA GLY A 121 15.82 25.64 -2.85
C GLY A 121 14.55 25.00 -2.30
N ILE A 122 14.62 23.77 -1.83
CA ILE A 122 13.51 23.00 -1.28
C ILE A 122 13.55 23.10 0.25
N THR A 123 12.42 23.49 0.84
CA THR A 123 12.28 23.59 2.31
C THR A 123 11.65 22.31 2.85
N LEU A 124 12.36 21.64 3.73
CA LEU A 124 11.84 20.51 4.52
C LEU A 124 11.18 21.03 5.80
N LEU A 125 10.04 20.39 6.17
CA LEU A 125 9.28 20.68 7.38
C LEU A 125 9.92 20.05 8.63
#